data_208f9d80572a86ab97a7778af2af33d6
#
_entry.id   208f9d80572a86ab97a7778af2af33d6
#
_cell.length_a   1.000
_cell.length_b   1.000
_cell.length_c   1.000
_cell.angle_alpha   90.00
_cell.angle_beta   90.00
_cell.angle_gamma   90.00
#
_symmetry.space_group_name_H-M   'P 1'
#
loop_
_entity.id
_entity.type
_entity.pdbx_description
1 polymer ?
#
loop_
_entity_poly.entity_id
_entity_poly.type
_entity_poly.pdbx_seq_one_letter_code
_entity_poly.pdbx_strand_id
1 'polypeptide(L)'
;MKKYMTGAVRLSAMVAGIMMAWQAAAAQPKELNLGILGGQNATQQIGDNQCVKAFLDKELNVDTKLRNSSDYSGVIQGLLGGKVDVVLSMSPSSYASVYLNNPKAVDIVGIAVDDKDQSRGYHSVVIVKADSPYKTLDDLKGKAFGFADPDSTSGYLIPNHAFKEKFGGNADNKYNNTFSSVTFSGGHEQDILGVLNGQFAGAVTWASMVGDYNTGYTTGAFNRLIRMDHPDLMKQIRIIWQSPLIPNGPILVSNALPADFKAKVVAAVKKLDTEDHACFIKAMGGTQHIGPGSVADFQQIIDMKRELVLAPG
;
A
#
# COMPACT_ATOMS: atom_id res chain seq x y z
N MET A 1 -98.94 -0.36 16.97
CA MET A 1 -97.74 -1.16 17.09
C MET A 1 -96.59 -0.40 16.43
N LYS A 2 -95.75 0.29 17.17
CA LYS A 2 -94.54 1.03 16.68
C LYS A 2 -93.30 0.33 17.15
N LYS A 3 -92.46 -0.13 16.20
CA LYS A 3 -91.10 -0.69 16.50
C LYS A 3 -90.12 0.46 16.49
N TYR A 4 -89.35 0.64 17.57
CA TYR A 4 -88.20 1.53 17.65
C TYR A 4 -86.96 0.73 17.27
N MET A 5 -86.30 1.22 16.21
CA MET A 5 -84.92 0.75 15.87
C MET A 5 -83.92 1.68 16.54
N THR A 6 -83.14 1.15 17.42
CA THR A 6 -81.95 1.81 18.03
C THR A 6 -80.72 1.57 17.16
N GLY A 7 -80.22 2.66 16.58
CA GLY A 7 -78.96 2.64 15.81
C GLY A 7 -77.75 2.77 16.77
N ALA A 8 -76.88 1.79 16.77
CA ALA A 8 -75.62 1.86 17.47
C ALA A 8 -74.55 2.51 16.58
N VAL A 9 -74.08 3.68 16.98
CA VAL A 9 -72.93 4.38 16.39
C VAL A 9 -71.65 3.71 16.89
N ARG A 10 -70.92 3.04 16.03
CA ARG A 10 -69.57 2.53 16.34
C ARG A 10 -68.55 3.63 16.08
N LEU A 11 -67.95 4.18 17.15
CA LEU A 11 -66.80 5.04 17.08
C LEU A 11 -65.54 4.16 16.85
N SER A 12 -64.98 4.18 15.64
CA SER A 12 -63.70 3.55 15.35
C SER A 12 -62.61 4.54 15.71
N ALA A 13 -61.90 4.34 16.82
CA ALA A 13 -60.70 5.07 17.16
C ALA A 13 -59.54 4.52 16.35
N MET A 14 -59.06 5.29 15.36
CA MET A 14 -57.80 5.05 14.68
C MET A 14 -56.63 5.43 15.63
N VAL A 15 -55.98 4.44 16.23
CA VAL A 15 -54.69 4.63 16.89
C VAL A 15 -53.60 4.59 15.80
N ALA A 16 -53.17 5.77 15.34
CA ALA A 16 -52.00 5.93 14.52
C ALA A 16 -50.75 5.70 15.40
N GLY A 17 -50.22 4.48 15.39
CA GLY A 17 -48.96 4.16 16.01
C GLY A 17 -47.80 4.79 15.23
N ILE A 18 -47.24 5.90 15.77
CA ILE A 18 -46.00 6.47 15.29
C ILE A 18 -44.85 5.50 15.73
N MET A 19 -44.46 4.58 14.85
CA MET A 19 -43.21 3.85 15.02
C MET A 19 -42.06 4.85 14.77
N MET A 20 -41.57 5.50 15.81
CA MET A 20 -40.25 6.10 15.79
C MET A 20 -39.23 4.95 15.72
N ALA A 21 -38.74 4.68 14.51
CA ALA A 21 -37.54 3.87 14.33
C ALA A 21 -36.38 4.64 14.99
N TRP A 22 -36.07 4.30 16.22
CA TRP A 22 -34.78 4.63 16.80
C TRP A 22 -33.73 3.90 15.97
N GLN A 23 -33.13 4.59 15.02
CA GLN A 23 -31.84 4.16 14.50
C GLN A 23 -30.87 4.22 15.65
N ALA A 24 -30.59 3.07 16.26
CA ALA A 24 -29.50 2.95 17.22
C ALA A 24 -28.26 3.39 16.49
N ALA A 25 -27.76 4.58 16.78
CA ALA A 25 -26.44 5.02 16.31
C ALA A 25 -25.46 3.95 16.75
N ALA A 26 -24.84 3.26 15.80
CA ALA A 26 -23.83 2.26 16.11
C ALA A 26 -22.78 2.94 17.00
N ALA A 27 -22.50 2.34 18.17
CA ALA A 27 -21.53 2.91 19.08
C ALA A 27 -20.21 3.12 18.34
N GLN A 28 -19.59 4.29 18.51
CA GLN A 28 -18.30 4.59 17.89
C GLN A 28 -17.29 3.53 18.30
N PRO A 29 -16.52 2.95 17.35
CA PRO A 29 -15.44 2.03 17.68
C PRO A 29 -14.48 2.65 18.69
N LYS A 30 -14.01 1.87 19.66
CA LYS A 30 -13.01 2.30 20.65
C LYS A 30 -11.59 2.06 20.19
N GLU A 31 -11.41 1.27 19.15
CA GLU A 31 -10.13 0.87 18.57
C GLU A 31 -10.13 1.16 17.09
N LEU A 32 -8.96 1.59 16.57
CA LEU A 32 -8.68 1.76 15.15
C LEU A 32 -7.40 1.00 14.80
N ASN A 33 -7.40 0.22 13.72
CA ASN A 33 -6.27 -0.61 13.32
C ASN A 33 -5.53 0.02 12.14
N LEU A 34 -4.35 0.60 12.39
CA LEU A 34 -3.47 1.14 11.36
C LEU A 34 -2.55 0.03 10.83
N GLY A 35 -2.75 -0.39 9.59
CA GLY A 35 -1.93 -1.37 8.90
C GLY A 35 -0.62 -0.76 8.40
N ILE A 36 0.48 -1.41 8.69
CA ILE A 36 1.82 -1.04 8.23
C ILE A 36 2.31 -2.16 7.32
N LEU A 37 2.58 -1.82 6.05
CA LEU A 37 3.00 -2.78 5.04
C LEU A 37 4.38 -3.35 5.39
N GLY A 38 4.53 -4.68 5.31
CA GLY A 38 5.78 -5.38 5.61
C GLY A 38 6.93 -5.09 4.64
N GLY A 39 8.01 -5.88 4.75
CA GLY A 39 9.14 -5.81 3.83
C GLY A 39 10.14 -4.68 4.11
N GLN A 40 10.13 -4.13 5.33
CA GLN A 40 11.08 -3.13 5.83
C GLN A 40 11.42 -3.45 7.28
N ASN A 41 12.37 -2.69 7.87
CA ASN A 41 12.69 -2.82 9.28
C ASN A 41 11.46 -2.51 10.16
N ALA A 42 10.92 -3.54 10.82
CA ALA A 42 9.68 -3.45 11.60
C ALA A 42 9.78 -2.46 12.77
N THR A 43 10.91 -2.42 13.47
CA THR A 43 11.13 -1.50 14.60
C THR A 43 11.11 -0.05 14.12
N GLN A 44 11.77 0.23 13.00
CA GLN A 44 11.76 1.56 12.39
C GLN A 44 10.35 1.96 11.94
N GLN A 45 9.64 1.08 11.24
CA GLN A 45 8.28 1.35 10.78
C GLN A 45 7.31 1.64 11.93
N ILE A 46 7.38 0.86 13.01
CA ILE A 46 6.59 1.09 14.22
C ILE A 46 6.95 2.46 14.83
N GLY A 47 8.25 2.77 14.96
CA GLY A 47 8.73 4.05 15.49
C GLY A 47 8.28 5.26 14.66
N ASP A 48 8.28 5.13 13.34
CA ASP A 48 7.86 6.20 12.42
C ASP A 48 6.33 6.44 12.45
N ASN A 49 5.55 5.44 12.84
CA ASN A 49 4.09 5.54 12.93
C ASN A 49 3.56 5.87 14.33
N GLN A 50 4.42 6.04 15.37
CA GLN A 50 3.95 6.39 16.73
C GLN A 50 3.26 7.75 16.77
N CYS A 51 3.77 8.73 16.03
CA CYS A 51 3.13 10.06 15.97
C CYS A 51 1.76 10.00 15.28
N VAL A 52 1.60 9.15 14.23
CA VAL A 52 0.31 8.91 13.58
C VAL A 52 -0.69 8.31 14.58
N LYS A 53 -0.25 7.29 15.34
CA LYS A 53 -1.08 6.72 16.41
C LYS A 53 -1.54 7.81 17.38
N ALA A 54 -0.62 8.60 17.91
CA ALA A 54 -0.93 9.65 18.88
C ALA A 54 -1.91 10.71 18.31
N PHE A 55 -1.72 11.08 17.04
CA PHE A 55 -2.60 12.01 16.35
C PHE A 55 -4.02 11.44 16.20
N LEU A 56 -4.14 10.21 15.68
CA LEU A 56 -5.44 9.55 15.47
C LEU A 56 -6.17 9.27 16.79
N ASP A 57 -5.46 8.85 17.83
CA ASP A 57 -6.02 8.64 19.18
C ASP A 57 -6.69 9.92 19.68
N LYS A 58 -6.00 11.06 19.56
CA LYS A 58 -6.51 12.36 19.98
C LYS A 58 -7.69 12.83 19.13
N GLU A 59 -7.57 12.78 17.81
CA GLU A 59 -8.59 13.31 16.89
C GLU A 59 -9.89 12.50 16.93
N LEU A 60 -9.80 11.18 17.10
CA LEU A 60 -10.92 10.26 17.01
C LEU A 60 -11.41 9.75 18.38
N ASN A 61 -10.68 10.03 19.47
CA ASN A 61 -10.92 9.48 20.80
C ASN A 61 -11.01 7.93 20.77
N VAL A 62 -9.98 7.30 20.22
CA VAL A 62 -9.83 5.84 20.08
C VAL A 62 -8.47 5.39 20.60
N ASP A 63 -8.26 4.08 20.70
CA ASP A 63 -6.94 3.48 20.88
C ASP A 63 -6.48 2.90 19.53
N THR A 64 -5.61 3.60 18.81
CA THR A 64 -5.06 3.12 17.54
C THR A 64 -4.04 2.03 17.79
N LYS A 65 -4.23 0.89 17.14
CA LYS A 65 -3.30 -0.25 17.16
C LYS A 65 -2.47 -0.25 15.88
N LEU A 66 -1.15 -0.24 16.03
CA LEU A 66 -0.24 -0.41 14.90
C LEU A 66 -0.17 -1.90 14.55
N ARG A 67 -0.65 -2.26 13.36
CA ARG A 67 -0.67 -3.64 12.83
C ARG A 67 0.46 -3.78 11.82
N ASN A 68 1.66 -4.05 12.30
CA ASN A 68 2.80 -4.36 11.45
C ASN A 68 2.72 -5.82 11.00
N SER A 69 2.94 -6.07 9.70
CA SER A 69 2.97 -7.39 9.11
C SER A 69 4.40 -7.76 8.68
N SER A 70 4.73 -9.06 8.72
CA SER A 70 6.03 -9.56 8.23
C SER A 70 6.18 -9.42 6.72
N ASP A 71 5.07 -9.48 6.00
CA ASP A 71 4.97 -9.44 4.55
C ASP A 71 3.76 -8.59 4.10
N TYR A 72 3.63 -8.43 2.79
CA TYR A 72 2.53 -7.64 2.20
C TYR A 72 1.19 -8.35 2.32
N SER A 73 1.19 -9.69 2.30
CA SER A 73 -0.04 -10.48 2.33
C SER A 73 -0.82 -10.30 3.63
N GLY A 74 -0.13 -10.10 4.76
CA GLY A 74 -0.78 -9.89 6.05
C GLY A 74 -1.64 -8.62 6.10
N VAL A 75 -1.22 -7.52 5.47
CA VAL A 75 -2.04 -6.30 5.38
C VAL A 75 -3.21 -6.49 4.41
N ILE A 76 -2.99 -7.19 3.28
CA ILE A 76 -4.06 -7.54 2.32
C ILE A 76 -5.16 -8.32 3.04
N GLN A 77 -4.79 -9.40 3.74
CA GLN A 77 -5.73 -10.24 4.50
C GLN A 77 -6.39 -9.46 5.66
N GLY A 78 -5.62 -8.58 6.30
CA GLY A 78 -6.12 -7.69 7.36
C GLY A 78 -7.24 -6.78 6.87
N LEU A 79 -7.09 -6.16 5.70
CA LEU A 79 -8.12 -5.31 5.07
C LEU A 79 -9.35 -6.14 4.65
N LEU A 80 -9.14 -7.29 4.00
CA LEU A 80 -10.22 -8.16 3.56
C LEU A 80 -10.99 -8.78 4.72
N GLY A 81 -10.30 -9.08 5.83
CA GLY A 81 -10.86 -9.67 7.04
C GLY A 81 -11.34 -8.67 8.09
N GLY A 82 -11.31 -7.35 7.81
CA GLY A 82 -11.73 -6.29 8.74
C GLY A 82 -10.87 -6.21 10.01
N LYS A 83 -9.58 -6.55 9.92
CA LYS A 83 -8.58 -6.45 10.99
C LYS A 83 -7.61 -5.30 10.81
N VAL A 84 -7.67 -4.64 9.68
CA VAL A 84 -6.97 -3.40 9.34
C VAL A 84 -8.01 -2.41 8.85
N ASP A 85 -7.98 -1.19 9.38
CA ASP A 85 -8.96 -0.15 9.11
C ASP A 85 -8.39 0.96 8.22
N VAL A 86 -7.10 1.27 8.38
CA VAL A 86 -6.40 2.35 7.65
C VAL A 86 -5.03 1.85 7.20
N VAL A 87 -4.62 2.24 5.99
CA VAL A 87 -3.25 2.08 5.49
C VAL A 87 -2.83 3.38 4.82
N LEU A 88 -1.75 4.01 5.30
CA LEU A 88 -1.28 5.30 4.74
C LEU A 88 -0.49 5.14 3.44
N SER A 89 0.16 3.99 3.23
CA SER A 89 0.96 3.73 2.03
C SER A 89 0.82 2.27 1.62
N MET A 90 -0.17 1.98 0.79
CA MET A 90 -0.38 0.63 0.26
C MET A 90 0.35 0.46 -1.08
N SER A 91 1.04 -0.67 -1.29
CA SER A 91 1.58 -0.99 -2.61
C SER A 91 0.43 -1.07 -3.64
N PRO A 92 0.56 -0.46 -4.84
CA PRO A 92 -0.49 -0.56 -5.87
C PRO A 92 -0.86 -2.01 -6.25
N SER A 93 0.11 -2.94 -6.29
CA SER A 93 -0.14 -4.38 -6.53
C SER A 93 -0.93 -5.01 -5.38
N SER A 94 -0.58 -4.66 -4.13
CA SER A 94 -1.33 -5.11 -2.95
C SER A 94 -2.75 -4.56 -2.92
N TYR A 95 -2.93 -3.28 -3.30
CA TYR A 95 -4.27 -2.70 -3.51
C TYR A 95 -5.04 -3.45 -4.60
N ALA A 96 -4.39 -3.78 -5.73
CA ALA A 96 -5.00 -4.57 -6.78
C ALA A 96 -5.45 -5.95 -6.28
N SER A 97 -4.65 -6.60 -5.41
CA SER A 97 -5.05 -7.85 -4.75
C SER A 97 -6.31 -7.68 -3.90
N VAL A 98 -6.40 -6.62 -3.09
CA VAL A 98 -7.63 -6.30 -2.31
C VAL A 98 -8.81 -6.06 -3.25
N TYR A 99 -8.64 -5.23 -4.28
CA TYR A 99 -9.69 -4.87 -5.23
C TYR A 99 -10.23 -6.07 -6.03
N LEU A 100 -9.36 -6.95 -6.49
CA LEU A 100 -9.75 -8.16 -7.24
C LEU A 100 -10.52 -9.16 -6.39
N ASN A 101 -10.22 -9.23 -5.08
CA ASN A 101 -10.96 -10.08 -4.15
C ASN A 101 -12.29 -9.44 -3.72
N ASN A 102 -12.30 -8.16 -3.41
CA ASN A 102 -13.50 -7.41 -3.05
C ASN A 102 -13.33 -5.93 -3.42
N PRO A 103 -13.90 -5.46 -4.55
CA PRO A 103 -13.77 -4.07 -5.00
C PRO A 103 -14.45 -3.05 -4.08
N LYS A 104 -15.22 -3.53 -3.08
CA LYS A 104 -15.88 -2.70 -2.07
C LYS A 104 -15.24 -2.80 -0.69
N ALA A 105 -14.10 -3.47 -0.55
CA ALA A 105 -13.45 -3.65 0.76
C ALA A 105 -12.95 -2.32 1.35
N VAL A 106 -12.45 -1.43 0.51
CA VAL A 106 -11.80 -0.19 0.92
C VAL A 106 -12.20 0.99 0.03
N ASP A 107 -12.09 2.21 0.56
CA ASP A 107 -12.12 3.45 -0.20
C ASP A 107 -10.71 4.04 -0.29
N ILE A 108 -10.40 4.69 -1.41
CA ILE A 108 -9.19 5.47 -1.61
C ILE A 108 -9.42 6.87 -1.03
N VAL A 109 -8.63 7.24 -0.03
CA VAL A 109 -8.63 8.61 0.55
C VAL A 109 -7.89 9.58 -0.34
N GLY A 110 -6.83 9.11 -0.99
CA GLY A 110 -5.96 9.84 -1.89
C GLY A 110 -4.73 8.99 -2.23
N ILE A 111 -3.76 9.63 -2.90
CA ILE A 111 -2.45 9.05 -3.18
C ILE A 111 -1.36 9.99 -2.67
N ALA A 112 -0.16 9.45 -2.41
CA ALA A 112 0.99 10.28 -2.11
C ALA A 112 1.42 11.08 -3.35
N VAL A 113 1.75 12.36 -3.16
CA VAL A 113 2.29 13.26 -4.19
C VAL A 113 3.57 13.88 -3.64
N ASP A 114 4.64 13.87 -4.42
CA ASP A 114 5.93 14.44 -3.99
C ASP A 114 5.82 15.97 -3.84
N ASP A 115 6.29 16.51 -2.73
CA ASP A 115 6.19 17.95 -2.43
C ASP A 115 7.08 18.82 -3.33
N LYS A 116 8.17 18.23 -3.84
CA LYS A 116 9.20 18.97 -4.57
C LYS A 116 8.81 19.23 -6.02
N ASP A 117 8.31 18.22 -6.73
CA ASP A 117 8.01 18.29 -8.15
C ASP A 117 6.58 17.91 -8.52
N GLN A 118 5.74 17.63 -7.52
CA GLN A 118 4.36 17.19 -7.66
C GLN A 118 4.21 15.84 -8.38
N SER A 119 5.27 15.03 -8.41
CA SER A 119 5.22 13.69 -8.99
C SER A 119 4.21 12.82 -8.24
N ARG A 120 3.41 12.10 -9.03
CA ARG A 120 2.36 11.19 -8.54
C ARG A 120 2.78 9.73 -8.66
N GLY A 121 4.08 9.48 -8.86
CA GLY A 121 4.60 8.15 -9.11
C GLY A 121 6.06 7.98 -8.78
N TYR A 122 6.52 6.77 -8.93
CA TYR A 122 7.87 6.31 -8.66
C TYR A 122 8.29 5.24 -9.69
N HIS A 123 9.49 4.72 -9.58
CA HIS A 123 10.02 3.72 -10.51
C HIS A 123 10.47 2.45 -9.79
N SER A 124 10.25 1.31 -10.42
CA SER A 124 11.01 0.09 -10.17
C SER A 124 12.37 0.21 -10.85
N VAL A 125 13.41 -0.20 -10.16
CA VAL A 125 14.77 -0.20 -10.70
C VAL A 125 15.44 -1.54 -10.43
N VAL A 126 16.29 -1.98 -11.39
CA VAL A 126 17.21 -3.09 -11.15
C VAL A 126 18.58 -2.52 -10.83
N ILE A 127 19.13 -3.00 -9.73
CA ILE A 127 20.46 -2.61 -9.22
C ILE A 127 21.45 -3.76 -9.29
N VAL A 128 22.72 -3.40 -9.42
CA VAL A 128 23.90 -4.27 -9.32
C VAL A 128 24.97 -3.57 -8.49
N LYS A 129 26.00 -4.27 -8.05
CA LYS A 129 27.17 -3.61 -7.44
C LYS A 129 27.85 -2.67 -8.44
N ALA A 130 28.28 -1.50 -7.97
CA ALA A 130 28.89 -0.47 -8.82
C ALA A 130 30.19 -0.96 -9.51
N ASP A 131 30.96 -1.80 -8.83
CA ASP A 131 32.20 -2.39 -9.29
C ASP A 131 32.02 -3.67 -10.13
N SER A 132 30.77 -4.17 -10.27
CA SER A 132 30.47 -5.35 -11.09
C SER A 132 30.62 -5.06 -12.60
N PRO A 133 30.85 -6.09 -13.42
CA PRO A 133 30.88 -5.94 -14.87
C PRO A 133 29.47 -5.73 -15.50
N TYR A 134 28.40 -5.91 -14.70
CA TYR A 134 27.02 -5.90 -15.20
C TYR A 134 26.54 -4.47 -15.48
N LYS A 135 26.06 -4.23 -16.71
CA LYS A 135 25.57 -2.93 -17.18
C LYS A 135 24.15 -2.98 -17.76
N THR A 136 23.69 -4.17 -18.09
CA THR A 136 22.38 -4.43 -18.71
C THR A 136 21.73 -5.65 -18.04
N LEU A 137 20.42 -5.84 -18.29
CA LEU A 137 19.72 -7.06 -17.85
C LEU A 137 20.30 -8.34 -18.47
N ASP A 138 20.84 -8.26 -19.67
CA ASP A 138 21.43 -9.43 -20.34
C ASP A 138 22.71 -9.92 -19.67
N ASP A 139 23.44 -9.04 -19.00
CA ASP A 139 24.65 -9.40 -18.25
C ASP A 139 24.34 -10.23 -16.99
N LEU A 140 23.06 -10.27 -16.57
CA LEU A 140 22.59 -11.05 -15.43
C LEU A 140 22.20 -12.49 -15.81
N LYS A 141 22.30 -12.89 -17.07
CA LYS A 141 22.06 -14.28 -17.50
C LYS A 141 22.98 -15.25 -16.77
N GLY A 142 22.41 -16.34 -16.25
CA GLY A 142 23.12 -17.32 -15.46
C GLY A 142 23.49 -16.87 -14.04
N LYS A 143 22.98 -15.74 -13.56
CA LYS A 143 23.27 -15.19 -12.23
C LYS A 143 22.07 -15.33 -11.30
N ALA A 144 22.34 -15.24 -9.98
CA ALA A 144 21.31 -15.17 -8.96
C ALA A 144 20.63 -13.79 -8.98
N PHE A 145 19.30 -13.76 -8.91
CA PHE A 145 18.49 -12.53 -8.97
C PHE A 145 17.50 -12.45 -7.79
N GLY A 146 17.35 -11.24 -7.22
CA GLY A 146 16.45 -10.95 -6.11
C GLY A 146 15.20 -10.16 -6.52
N PHE A 147 14.03 -10.62 -6.06
CA PHE A 147 12.77 -9.88 -6.03
C PHE A 147 12.39 -9.60 -4.57
N ALA A 148 11.65 -8.51 -4.31
CA ALA A 148 11.31 -8.14 -2.94
C ALA A 148 10.21 -9.04 -2.35
N ASP A 149 8.96 -8.77 -2.69
CA ASP A 149 7.78 -9.47 -2.16
C ASP A 149 6.82 -9.77 -3.33
N PRO A 150 6.17 -10.94 -3.38
CA PRO A 150 5.24 -11.31 -4.46
C PRO A 150 4.06 -10.34 -4.67
N ASP A 151 3.67 -9.60 -3.63
CA ASP A 151 2.61 -8.60 -3.70
C ASP A 151 3.14 -7.17 -3.88
N SER A 152 4.47 -7.00 -4.03
CA SER A 152 5.08 -5.70 -4.33
C SER A 152 4.88 -5.32 -5.80
N THR A 153 4.57 -4.04 -6.06
CA THR A 153 4.47 -3.49 -7.42
C THR A 153 5.83 -3.40 -8.08
N SER A 154 6.73 -2.61 -7.49
CA SER A 154 8.08 -2.37 -8.01
C SER A 154 9.05 -3.49 -7.68
N GLY A 155 8.78 -4.23 -6.59
CA GLY A 155 9.62 -5.35 -6.18
C GLY A 155 9.29 -6.66 -6.88
N TYR A 156 8.18 -6.75 -7.62
CA TYR A 156 7.83 -7.95 -8.38
C TYR A 156 6.94 -7.68 -9.60
N LEU A 157 5.72 -7.17 -9.46
CA LEU A 157 4.73 -7.16 -10.54
C LEU A 157 5.26 -6.51 -11.83
N ILE A 158 5.80 -5.30 -11.73
CA ILE A 158 6.31 -4.53 -12.88
C ILE A 158 7.58 -5.16 -13.47
N PRO A 159 8.64 -5.46 -12.71
CA PRO A 159 9.82 -6.11 -13.28
C PRO A 159 9.53 -7.53 -13.77
N ASN A 160 8.60 -8.28 -13.13
CA ASN A 160 8.15 -9.58 -13.64
C ASN A 160 7.56 -9.48 -15.05
N HIS A 161 6.68 -8.48 -15.27
CA HIS A 161 6.12 -8.24 -16.61
C HIS A 161 7.22 -7.93 -17.64
N ALA A 162 8.13 -7.01 -17.32
CA ALA A 162 9.25 -6.67 -18.21
C ALA A 162 10.19 -7.86 -18.48
N PHE A 163 10.44 -8.70 -17.48
CA PHE A 163 11.29 -9.89 -17.64
C PHE A 163 10.58 -10.97 -18.44
N LYS A 164 9.26 -11.15 -18.24
CA LYS A 164 8.45 -12.05 -19.06
C LYS A 164 8.46 -11.64 -20.53
N GLU A 165 8.34 -10.36 -20.84
CA GLU A 165 8.45 -9.86 -22.21
C GLU A 165 9.84 -10.07 -22.80
N LYS A 166 10.90 -9.82 -22.02
CA LYS A 166 12.28 -9.89 -22.50
C LYS A 166 12.82 -11.32 -22.61
N PHE A 167 12.54 -12.17 -21.63
CA PHE A 167 13.16 -13.49 -21.48
C PHE A 167 12.18 -14.65 -21.65
N GLY A 168 10.87 -14.36 -21.60
CA GLY A 168 9.82 -15.37 -21.54
C GLY A 168 9.74 -16.07 -20.18
N GLY A 169 8.78 -16.99 -20.02
CA GLY A 169 8.59 -17.72 -18.77
C GLY A 169 8.06 -16.87 -17.62
N ASN A 170 8.41 -17.26 -16.40
CA ASN A 170 8.02 -16.58 -15.16
C ASN A 170 9.10 -16.78 -14.07
N ALA A 171 8.86 -16.30 -12.86
CA ALA A 171 9.80 -16.44 -11.75
C ALA A 171 10.06 -17.91 -11.36
N ASP A 172 9.03 -18.78 -11.41
CA ASP A 172 9.13 -20.19 -11.01
C ASP A 172 10.08 -20.97 -11.90
N ASN A 173 10.03 -20.73 -13.22
CA ASN A 173 10.98 -21.31 -14.18
C ASN A 173 12.21 -20.43 -14.43
N LYS A 174 12.44 -19.44 -13.56
CA LYS A 174 13.59 -18.52 -13.65
C LYS A 174 13.69 -17.83 -15.00
N TYR A 175 12.55 -17.44 -15.58
CA TYR A 175 12.43 -16.84 -16.90
C TYR A 175 13.12 -17.70 -17.98
N ASN A 176 12.60 -18.91 -18.15
CA ASN A 176 13.16 -19.93 -19.05
C ASN A 176 14.63 -20.27 -18.74
N ASN A 177 14.95 -20.37 -17.44
CA ASN A 177 16.31 -20.61 -16.94
C ASN A 177 17.32 -19.52 -17.32
N THR A 178 16.86 -18.30 -17.61
CA THR A 178 17.73 -17.16 -17.82
C THR A 178 18.60 -16.87 -16.60
N PHE A 179 18.02 -16.96 -15.39
CA PHE A 179 18.75 -16.81 -14.13
C PHE A 179 19.16 -18.17 -13.54
N SER A 180 20.25 -18.23 -12.79
CA SER A 180 20.62 -19.43 -12.03
C SER A 180 19.66 -19.70 -10.89
N SER A 181 19.24 -18.63 -10.20
CA SER A 181 18.18 -18.65 -9.19
C SER A 181 17.40 -17.35 -9.20
N VAL A 182 16.14 -17.44 -8.78
CA VAL A 182 15.26 -16.30 -8.49
C VAL A 182 14.76 -16.49 -7.06
N THR A 183 14.91 -15.45 -6.24
CA THR A 183 14.58 -15.49 -4.82
C THR A 183 13.77 -14.26 -4.43
N PHE A 184 12.70 -14.45 -3.66
CA PHE A 184 12.02 -13.36 -2.97
C PHE A 184 12.71 -13.10 -1.64
N SER A 185 13.31 -11.92 -1.49
CA SER A 185 14.10 -11.54 -0.31
C SER A 185 13.25 -11.11 0.89
N GLY A 186 11.95 -10.85 0.65
CA GLY A 186 11.00 -10.35 1.63
C GLY A 186 10.86 -8.82 1.65
N GLY A 187 11.74 -8.07 0.96
CA GLY A 187 11.60 -6.61 0.89
C GLY A 187 12.71 -5.90 0.15
N HIS A 188 12.48 -4.62 -0.11
CA HIS A 188 13.36 -3.77 -0.93
C HIS A 188 14.74 -3.52 -0.30
N GLU A 189 14.80 -3.38 1.03
CA GLU A 189 16.06 -3.19 1.76
C GLU A 189 16.88 -4.47 1.72
N GLN A 190 16.23 -5.63 1.88
CA GLN A 190 16.85 -6.94 1.79
C GLN A 190 17.45 -7.21 0.40
N ASP A 191 16.75 -6.76 -0.66
CA ASP A 191 17.27 -6.84 -2.04
C ASP A 191 18.56 -6.03 -2.21
N ILE A 192 18.57 -4.78 -1.72
CA ILE A 192 19.75 -3.92 -1.79
C ILE A 192 20.91 -4.54 -1.01
N LEU A 193 20.68 -4.96 0.23
CA LEU A 193 21.70 -5.60 1.07
C LEU A 193 22.17 -6.93 0.46
N GLY A 194 21.29 -7.70 -0.15
CA GLY A 194 21.61 -8.93 -0.87
C GLY A 194 22.56 -8.70 -2.05
N VAL A 195 22.39 -7.60 -2.77
CA VAL A 195 23.32 -7.19 -3.84
C VAL A 195 24.67 -6.77 -3.23
N LEU A 196 24.67 -5.93 -2.20
CA LEU A 196 25.93 -5.47 -1.55
C LEU A 196 26.74 -6.63 -0.98
N ASN A 197 26.07 -7.62 -0.40
CA ASN A 197 26.69 -8.80 0.20
C ASN A 197 27.05 -9.89 -0.84
N GLY A 198 26.69 -9.70 -2.13
CA GLY A 198 26.99 -10.67 -3.19
C GLY A 198 26.08 -11.90 -3.21
N GLN A 199 24.96 -11.87 -2.47
CA GLN A 199 23.93 -12.92 -2.52
C GLN A 199 23.21 -12.91 -3.88
N PHE A 200 22.97 -11.72 -4.43
CA PHE A 200 22.42 -11.50 -5.76
C PHE A 200 23.39 -10.75 -6.64
N ALA A 201 23.49 -11.13 -7.90
CA ALA A 201 24.21 -10.35 -8.90
C ALA A 201 23.46 -9.08 -9.29
N GLY A 202 22.13 -9.14 -9.25
CA GLY A 202 21.22 -8.03 -9.38
C GLY A 202 19.93 -8.28 -8.62
N ALA A 203 19.25 -7.22 -8.24
CA ALA A 203 17.95 -7.27 -7.56
C ALA A 203 17.12 -6.06 -7.92
N VAL A 204 15.80 -6.14 -7.63
CA VAL A 204 14.88 -5.03 -7.83
C VAL A 204 14.73 -4.19 -6.57
N THR A 205 14.49 -2.90 -6.75
CA THR A 205 14.07 -2.01 -5.67
C THR A 205 13.26 -0.85 -6.24
N TRP A 206 13.06 0.25 -5.47
CA TRP A 206 12.30 1.39 -5.92
C TRP A 206 12.91 2.72 -5.48
N ALA A 207 12.65 3.73 -6.28
CA ALA A 207 13.02 5.11 -6.00
C ALA A 207 12.06 6.08 -6.69
N SER A 208 11.87 7.27 -6.12
CA SER A 208 11.13 8.35 -6.76
C SER A 208 11.82 8.84 -8.05
N MET A 209 13.14 8.71 -8.14
CA MET A 209 14.01 9.31 -9.17
C MET A 209 13.93 10.85 -9.18
N VAL A 210 13.37 11.46 -8.14
CA VAL A 210 13.27 12.90 -7.92
C VAL A 210 14.34 13.33 -6.93
N GLY A 211 15.03 14.42 -7.21
CA GLY A 211 16.09 14.93 -6.34
C GLY A 211 17.48 14.43 -6.67
N ASP A 212 18.38 14.46 -5.68
CA ASP A 212 19.79 14.12 -5.85
C ASP A 212 20.01 12.60 -5.74
N TYR A 213 20.69 12.03 -6.73
CA TYR A 213 21.13 10.63 -6.74
C TYR A 213 21.92 10.26 -5.48
N ASN A 214 22.89 11.10 -5.06
CA ASN A 214 23.78 10.78 -3.96
C ASN A 214 23.07 10.68 -2.60
N THR A 215 21.89 11.29 -2.45
CA THR A 215 21.03 11.20 -1.27
C THR A 215 19.98 10.09 -1.37
N GLY A 216 19.98 9.32 -2.45
CA GLY A 216 18.99 8.29 -2.73
C GLY A 216 17.62 8.85 -3.10
N TYR A 217 17.60 10.05 -3.68
CA TYR A 217 16.40 10.76 -4.12
C TYR A 217 15.51 11.28 -2.95
N THR A 218 14.29 11.73 -3.23
CA THR A 218 13.35 12.24 -2.22
C THR A 218 12.66 11.13 -1.44
N THR A 219 12.32 10.03 -2.11
CA THR A 219 11.70 8.85 -1.50
C THR A 219 12.22 7.56 -2.13
N GLY A 220 12.16 6.46 -1.40
CA GLY A 220 12.55 5.16 -1.88
C GLY A 220 13.38 4.37 -0.89
N ALA A 221 13.72 3.13 -1.28
CA ALA A 221 14.51 2.25 -0.44
C ALA A 221 15.94 2.76 -0.26
N PHE A 222 16.52 3.44 -1.26
CA PHE A 222 17.85 4.04 -1.14
C PHE A 222 17.88 5.13 -0.09
N ASN A 223 16.95 6.09 -0.16
CA ASN A 223 16.86 7.20 0.79
C ASN A 223 16.69 6.68 2.22
N ARG A 224 15.89 5.63 2.42
CA ARG A 224 15.70 5.01 3.74
C ARG A 224 16.99 4.40 4.26
N LEU A 225 17.69 3.56 3.48
CA LEU A 225 18.94 2.93 3.91
C LEU A 225 20.03 3.96 4.19
N ILE A 226 20.14 5.02 3.39
CA ILE A 226 21.10 6.11 3.64
C ILE A 226 20.83 6.77 5.00
N ARG A 227 19.56 7.03 5.33
CA ARG A 227 19.18 7.61 6.62
C ARG A 227 19.36 6.66 7.81
N MET A 228 19.37 5.35 7.56
CA MET A 228 19.54 4.34 8.61
C MET A 228 21.00 4.12 9.02
N ASP A 229 21.93 3.98 8.12
CA ASP A 229 23.37 3.87 8.39
C ASP A 229 24.19 3.47 7.13
N HIS A 230 23.71 3.79 5.94
CA HIS A 230 24.42 3.47 4.69
C HIS A 230 24.71 4.73 3.85
N PRO A 231 25.44 5.74 4.38
CA PRO A 231 25.57 7.05 3.72
C PRO A 231 26.24 6.98 2.33
N ASP A 232 27.09 5.95 2.10
CA ASP A 232 27.79 5.74 0.82
C ASP A 232 27.07 4.74 -0.11
N LEU A 233 25.83 4.38 0.17
CA LEU A 233 25.08 3.37 -0.60
C LEU A 233 25.15 3.61 -2.11
N MET A 234 24.85 4.84 -2.56
CA MET A 234 24.75 5.17 -3.99
C MET A 234 26.10 5.09 -4.73
N LYS A 235 27.23 5.10 -4.01
CA LYS A 235 28.56 4.83 -4.58
C LYS A 235 28.84 3.34 -4.79
N GLN A 236 28.10 2.48 -4.04
CA GLN A 236 28.32 1.03 -4.04
C GLN A 236 27.41 0.28 -5.01
N ILE A 237 26.37 0.95 -5.53
CA ILE A 237 25.40 0.37 -6.46
C ILE A 237 25.38 1.11 -7.79
N ARG A 238 24.83 0.43 -8.81
CA ARG A 238 24.50 0.99 -10.11
C ARG A 238 23.10 0.56 -10.51
N ILE A 239 22.28 1.50 -10.99
CA ILE A 239 20.99 1.21 -11.62
C ILE A 239 21.28 0.84 -13.08
N ILE A 240 20.78 -0.33 -13.52
CA ILE A 240 20.96 -0.83 -14.90
C ILE A 240 19.64 -0.95 -15.67
N TRP A 241 18.51 -0.78 -15.00
CA TRP A 241 17.19 -0.76 -15.61
C TRP A 241 16.22 0.05 -14.75
N GLN A 242 15.27 0.71 -15.40
CA GLN A 242 14.21 1.49 -14.79
C GLN A 242 12.90 1.25 -15.52
N SER A 243 11.81 1.10 -14.78
CA SER A 243 10.46 0.98 -15.32
C SER A 243 9.90 2.31 -15.83
N PRO A 244 8.84 2.30 -16.63
CA PRO A 244 7.92 3.43 -16.73
C PRO A 244 7.43 3.88 -15.33
N LEU A 245 6.84 5.08 -15.26
CA LEU A 245 6.30 5.62 -14.00
C LEU A 245 5.18 4.72 -13.45
N ILE A 246 5.28 4.36 -12.19
CA ILE A 246 4.29 3.59 -11.43
C ILE A 246 3.53 4.59 -10.55
N PRO A 247 2.19 4.58 -10.49
CA PRO A 247 1.46 5.46 -9.59
C PRO A 247 1.88 5.22 -8.13
N ASN A 248 2.02 6.29 -7.36
CA ASN A 248 2.25 6.17 -5.91
C ASN A 248 1.09 5.41 -5.24
N GLY A 249 1.41 4.75 -4.14
CA GLY A 249 0.46 3.89 -3.45
C GLY A 249 -0.75 4.64 -2.90
N PRO A 250 -1.94 4.01 -2.90
CA PRO A 250 -3.13 4.62 -2.33
C PRO A 250 -3.09 4.63 -0.80
N ILE A 251 -3.70 5.67 -0.23
CA ILE A 251 -4.09 5.75 1.17
C ILE A 251 -5.50 5.16 1.26
N LEU A 252 -5.67 4.14 2.10
CA LEU A 252 -6.88 3.34 2.15
C LEU A 252 -7.58 3.42 3.49
N VAL A 253 -8.92 3.41 3.45
CA VAL A 253 -9.78 3.26 4.62
C VAL A 253 -10.79 2.14 4.36
N SER A 254 -10.95 1.24 5.34
CA SER A 254 -11.83 0.08 5.26
C SER A 254 -13.30 0.47 5.24
N ASN A 255 -14.08 -0.17 4.37
CA ASN A 255 -15.54 -0.06 4.30
C ASN A 255 -16.25 -0.93 5.36
N ALA A 256 -15.51 -1.72 6.15
CA ALA A 256 -16.07 -2.41 7.32
C ALA A 256 -16.37 -1.47 8.50
N LEU A 257 -15.77 -0.26 8.51
CA LEU A 257 -16.08 0.76 9.52
C LEU A 257 -17.49 1.30 9.37
N PRO A 258 -18.19 1.64 10.50
CA PRO A 258 -19.45 2.36 10.45
C PRO A 258 -19.31 3.66 9.64
N ALA A 259 -20.26 3.98 8.77
CA ALA A 259 -20.15 5.06 7.78
C ALA A 259 -19.77 6.42 8.40
N ASP A 260 -20.42 6.81 9.51
CA ASP A 260 -20.14 8.08 10.20
C ASP A 260 -18.72 8.08 10.81
N PHE A 261 -18.27 6.96 11.34
CA PHE A 261 -16.93 6.84 11.89
C PHE A 261 -15.88 6.82 10.77
N LYS A 262 -16.14 6.11 9.67
CA LYS A 262 -15.28 6.13 8.47
C LYS A 262 -15.07 7.56 7.95
N ALA A 263 -16.13 8.36 7.88
CA ALA A 263 -16.01 9.76 7.46
C ALA A 263 -15.09 10.58 8.39
N LYS A 264 -15.16 10.37 9.71
CA LYS A 264 -14.23 10.99 10.69
C LYS A 264 -12.79 10.51 10.48
N VAL A 265 -12.58 9.21 10.24
CA VAL A 265 -11.25 8.64 9.96
C VAL A 265 -10.66 9.26 8.70
N VAL A 266 -11.42 9.36 7.61
CA VAL A 266 -10.98 10.03 6.37
C VAL A 266 -10.59 11.48 6.63
N ALA A 267 -11.39 12.22 7.39
CA ALA A 267 -11.10 13.61 7.76
C ALA A 267 -9.82 13.70 8.61
N ALA A 268 -9.65 12.81 9.60
CA ALA A 268 -8.46 12.78 10.46
C ALA A 268 -7.18 12.46 9.68
N VAL A 269 -7.24 11.52 8.72
CA VAL A 269 -6.09 11.19 7.84
C VAL A 269 -5.68 12.40 7.00
N LYS A 270 -6.65 13.12 6.42
CA LYS A 270 -6.35 14.36 5.66
C LYS A 270 -5.82 15.48 6.55
N LYS A 271 -6.33 15.58 7.78
CA LYS A 271 -5.92 16.55 8.77
C LYS A 271 -4.49 16.29 9.28
N LEU A 272 -4.08 15.01 9.39
CA LEU A 272 -2.70 14.64 9.73
C LEU A 272 -1.70 15.26 8.72
N ASP A 273 -1.99 15.20 7.42
CA ASP A 273 -1.15 15.79 6.39
C ASP A 273 -1.04 17.32 6.52
N THR A 274 -2.14 18.01 6.86
CA THR A 274 -2.17 19.48 6.91
C THR A 274 -1.79 20.09 8.25
N GLU A 275 -2.04 19.41 9.37
CA GLU A 275 -1.80 19.94 10.73
C GLU A 275 -0.56 19.37 11.41
N ASP A 276 -0.12 18.16 11.02
CA ASP A 276 1.11 17.53 11.49
C ASP A 276 1.88 16.89 10.33
N HIS A 277 2.18 17.71 9.32
CA HIS A 277 2.88 17.28 8.11
C HIS A 277 4.23 16.61 8.40
N ALA A 278 4.93 17.04 9.44
CA ALA A 278 6.19 16.41 9.84
C ALA A 278 5.99 14.92 10.26
N CYS A 279 4.90 14.62 10.95
CA CYS A 279 4.51 13.26 11.28
C CYS A 279 4.10 12.49 10.01
N PHE A 280 3.30 13.11 9.14
CA PHE A 280 2.86 12.48 7.89
C PHE A 280 4.06 12.04 7.03
N ILE A 281 4.99 12.95 6.71
CA ILE A 281 6.18 12.62 5.90
C ILE A 281 7.09 11.59 6.57
N LYS A 282 7.16 11.57 7.91
CA LYS A 282 7.91 10.55 8.64
C LYS A 282 7.29 9.17 8.44
N ALA A 283 5.99 9.03 8.59
CA ALA A 283 5.26 7.78 8.39
C ALA A 283 5.29 7.30 6.93
N MET A 284 5.20 8.24 5.97
CA MET A 284 5.29 7.96 4.53
C MET A 284 6.71 7.61 4.06
N GLY A 285 7.72 7.98 4.85
CA GLY A 285 9.13 7.76 4.52
C GLY A 285 9.69 8.71 3.46
N GLY A 286 9.09 9.87 3.26
CA GLY A 286 9.56 10.89 2.31
C GLY A 286 8.67 12.14 2.28
N THR A 287 9.17 13.20 1.62
CA THR A 287 8.52 14.50 1.51
C THR A 287 7.34 14.45 0.54
N GLN A 288 6.17 14.14 1.05
CA GLN A 288 4.95 13.90 0.27
C GLN A 288 3.73 14.46 1.00
N HIS A 289 2.69 14.82 0.25
CA HIS A 289 1.35 15.19 0.74
C HIS A 289 0.26 14.31 0.11
N ILE A 290 -0.98 14.45 0.59
CA ILE A 290 -2.14 13.71 0.06
C ILE A 290 -2.71 14.46 -1.15
N GLY A 291 -2.56 13.90 -2.34
CA GLY A 291 -3.25 14.34 -3.54
C GLY A 291 -4.51 13.53 -3.85
N PRO A 292 -5.31 13.97 -4.82
CA PRO A 292 -6.49 13.23 -5.26
C PRO A 292 -6.07 11.89 -5.86
N GLY A 293 -6.87 10.83 -5.60
CA GLY A 293 -6.65 9.49 -6.14
C GLY A 293 -7.96 8.75 -6.36
N SER A 294 -7.96 7.83 -7.32
CA SER A 294 -9.12 7.05 -7.70
C SER A 294 -8.71 5.65 -8.18
N VAL A 295 -9.68 4.75 -8.36
CA VAL A 295 -9.43 3.41 -8.94
C VAL A 295 -8.82 3.51 -10.34
N ALA A 296 -9.17 4.54 -11.11
CA ALA A 296 -8.64 4.73 -12.46
C ALA A 296 -7.11 4.92 -12.50
N ASP A 297 -6.52 5.50 -11.46
CA ASP A 297 -5.06 5.66 -11.34
C ASP A 297 -4.35 4.29 -11.28
N PHE A 298 -5.05 3.25 -10.86
CA PHE A 298 -4.51 1.90 -10.65
C PHE A 298 -4.98 0.86 -11.67
N GLN A 299 -5.76 1.26 -12.69
CA GLN A 299 -6.39 0.30 -13.60
C GLN A 299 -5.37 -0.61 -14.29
N GLN A 300 -4.26 -0.06 -14.77
CA GLN A 300 -3.19 -0.84 -15.40
C GLN A 300 -2.59 -1.87 -14.44
N ILE A 301 -2.37 -1.49 -13.18
CA ILE A 301 -1.82 -2.40 -12.16
C ILE A 301 -2.83 -3.50 -11.82
N ILE A 302 -4.13 -3.16 -11.73
CA ILE A 302 -5.20 -4.13 -11.50
C ILE A 302 -5.25 -5.16 -12.65
N ASP A 303 -5.14 -4.70 -13.90
CA ASP A 303 -5.17 -5.58 -15.07
C ASP A 303 -3.93 -6.50 -15.12
N MET A 304 -2.73 -5.96 -14.89
CA MET A 304 -1.50 -6.76 -14.79
C MET A 304 -1.55 -7.78 -13.65
N LYS A 305 -2.10 -7.40 -12.49
CA LYS A 305 -2.25 -8.33 -11.36
C LYS A 305 -3.26 -9.42 -11.67
N ARG A 306 -4.37 -9.08 -12.33
CA ARG A 306 -5.36 -10.06 -12.80
C ARG A 306 -4.74 -11.07 -13.76
N GLU A 307 -3.96 -10.61 -14.72
CA GLU A 307 -3.26 -11.51 -15.65
C GLU A 307 -2.27 -12.43 -14.93
N LEU A 308 -1.53 -11.90 -13.94
CA LEU A 308 -0.59 -12.70 -13.15
C LEU A 308 -1.31 -13.81 -12.37
N VAL A 309 -2.48 -13.52 -11.77
CA VAL A 309 -3.25 -14.49 -10.97
C VAL A 309 -3.95 -15.53 -11.87
N LEU A 310 -4.36 -15.15 -13.08
CA LEU A 310 -5.05 -16.03 -14.03
C LEU A 310 -4.09 -16.82 -14.93
N ALA A 311 -2.80 -16.47 -14.95
CA ALA A 311 -1.81 -17.18 -15.77
C ALA A 311 -1.74 -18.65 -15.30
N PRO A 312 -1.86 -19.64 -16.21
CA PRO A 312 -1.54 -21.02 -15.87
C PRO A 312 -0.07 -21.10 -15.46
N GLY A 313 0.20 -21.80 -14.37
CA GLY A 313 1.54 -22.01 -13.82
C GLY A 313 2.45 -22.79 -14.77
#